data_b3647e95e62cd31bb9b8b8d39c600345
#
_entry.id   b3647e95e62cd31bb9b8b8d39c600345
#
_cell.length_a   1.000
_cell.length_b   1.000
_cell.length_c   1.000
_cell.angle_alpha   90.00
_cell.angle_beta   90.00
_cell.angle_gamma   90.00
#
_symmetry.space_group_name_H-M   'P 1'
#
loop_
_entity.id
_entity.type
_entity.pdbx_description
1 polymer ?
#
loop_
_entity_poly.entity_id
_entity_poly.type
_entity_poly.pdbx_seq_one_letter_code
_entity_poly.pdbx_strand_id
1 'polypeptide(L)'
;MLRVGAFDRKVLVVASPTGTGWMDPASYDALEYMHNGDVATVAVQYSYLQSPLALIFETDAGLEQTTALTRLVYDHWRSLPLDRRPRLYLHGISLGAWSSMYAFNPFQMMNEPVSGAFWVGPPFPSTLWRQANSARDPASPLILPEVDDGEVIRYASQFAPPDRSGRPWGRLRILFLQHASDAIVFYSPTSLWRRPEWMNEPLAPDVSPALGFTPIVTQLQLAVDMLISTSTPPGFGHIYDAEEYICLLYTSPSP
;
A
#
# COMPACT_ATOMS: atom_id res chain seq x y z
N MET A 1 5.11 -22.09 8.62
CA MET A 1 3.90 -22.07 7.78
C MET A 1 3.34 -23.48 7.58
N LEU A 2 4.08 -24.45 7.08
CA LEU A 2 3.57 -25.82 6.83
C LEU A 2 2.97 -26.47 8.09
N ARG A 3 3.68 -26.40 9.22
CA ARG A 3 3.21 -27.00 10.48
C ARG A 3 1.86 -26.46 11.00
N VAL A 4 1.53 -25.21 10.68
CA VAL A 4 0.30 -24.55 11.12
C VAL A 4 -0.79 -24.54 10.03
N GLY A 5 -0.59 -25.25 8.94
CA GLY A 5 -1.57 -25.36 7.86
C GLY A 5 -1.85 -24.03 7.14
N ALA A 6 -0.84 -23.15 7.02
CA ALA A 6 -1.05 -21.84 6.40
C ALA A 6 -1.45 -21.93 4.92
N PHE A 7 -0.98 -22.93 4.22
CA PHE A 7 -1.31 -23.17 2.81
C PHE A 7 -2.63 -23.93 2.59
N ASP A 8 -3.25 -24.38 3.66
CA ASP A 8 -4.57 -25.05 3.61
C ASP A 8 -5.73 -24.07 3.84
N ARG A 9 -5.42 -22.78 4.08
CA ARG A 9 -6.41 -21.71 4.22
C ARG A 9 -6.90 -21.24 2.85
N LYS A 10 -8.09 -20.61 2.82
CA LYS A 10 -8.60 -20.00 1.58
C LYS A 10 -7.77 -18.81 1.13
N VAL A 11 -7.24 -18.05 2.07
CA VAL A 11 -6.46 -16.84 1.84
C VAL A 11 -5.10 -16.94 2.53
N LEU A 12 -4.06 -16.59 1.81
CA LEU A 12 -2.71 -16.47 2.30
C LEU A 12 -2.18 -15.06 2.01
N VAL A 13 -1.71 -14.38 3.04
CA VAL A 13 -1.16 -13.02 2.93
C VAL A 13 0.32 -13.02 3.27
N VAL A 14 1.15 -12.55 2.35
CA VAL A 14 2.53 -12.17 2.66
C VAL A 14 2.50 -10.71 3.04
N ALA A 15 2.70 -10.46 4.32
CA ALA A 15 2.66 -9.13 4.90
C ALA A 15 4.08 -8.60 5.13
N SER A 16 4.25 -7.31 4.86
CA SER A 16 5.50 -6.60 5.13
C SER A 16 5.26 -5.59 6.24
N PRO A 17 5.89 -5.76 7.41
CA PRO A 17 5.74 -4.85 8.53
C PRO A 17 6.49 -3.54 8.31
N THR A 18 6.24 -2.55 9.16
CA THR A 18 7.03 -1.32 9.26
C THR A 18 8.38 -1.58 9.96
N GLY A 19 9.19 -0.53 10.15
CA GLY A 19 10.55 -0.63 10.70
C GLY A 19 10.67 -1.49 11.96
N THR A 20 9.82 -1.25 12.96
CA THR A 20 9.83 -2.01 14.22
C THR A 20 9.19 -3.39 14.17
N GLY A 21 8.71 -3.82 13.01
CA GLY A 21 7.89 -5.02 12.88
C GLY A 21 6.41 -4.78 13.18
N TRP A 22 6.00 -3.51 13.35
CA TRP A 22 4.60 -3.18 13.58
C TRP A 22 3.76 -3.47 12.34
N MET A 23 2.61 -4.09 12.58
CA MET A 23 1.58 -4.40 11.61
C MET A 23 0.27 -3.77 12.08
N ASP A 24 -0.44 -3.08 11.21
CA ASP A 24 -1.67 -2.38 11.59
C ASP A 24 -2.79 -3.34 11.97
N PRO A 25 -3.20 -3.42 13.27
CA PRO A 25 -4.22 -4.35 13.70
C PRO A 25 -5.55 -4.16 12.96
N ALA A 26 -5.92 -2.93 12.64
CA ALA A 26 -7.17 -2.61 11.95
C ALA A 26 -7.29 -3.33 10.61
N SER A 27 -6.17 -3.41 9.86
CA SER A 27 -6.12 -4.13 8.58
C SER A 27 -6.28 -5.63 8.74
N TYR A 28 -5.60 -6.23 9.70
CA TYR A 28 -5.60 -7.70 9.88
C TYR A 28 -6.86 -8.20 10.57
N ASP A 29 -7.38 -7.48 11.55
CA ASP A 29 -8.65 -7.80 12.21
C ASP A 29 -9.80 -7.78 11.20
N ALA A 30 -9.84 -6.76 10.33
CA ALA A 30 -10.82 -6.68 9.25
C ALA A 30 -10.72 -7.88 8.30
N LEU A 31 -9.50 -8.24 7.89
CA LEU A 31 -9.25 -9.37 6.99
C LEU A 31 -9.67 -10.69 7.62
N GLU A 32 -9.29 -10.94 8.87
CA GLU A 32 -9.61 -12.19 9.60
C GLU A 32 -11.11 -12.32 9.82
N TYR A 33 -11.78 -11.24 10.22
CA TYR A 33 -13.22 -11.20 10.42
C TYR A 33 -13.99 -11.53 9.12
N MET A 34 -13.61 -10.88 8.01
CA MET A 34 -14.29 -11.05 6.72
C MET A 34 -14.12 -12.46 6.14
N HIS A 35 -13.01 -13.12 6.44
CA HIS A 35 -12.75 -14.49 6.00
C HIS A 35 -13.11 -15.55 7.04
N ASN A 36 -13.79 -15.15 8.14
CA ASN A 36 -14.17 -16.06 9.23
C ASN A 36 -12.98 -16.88 9.76
N GLY A 37 -11.80 -16.26 9.87
CA GLY A 37 -10.56 -16.87 10.30
C GLY A 37 -9.92 -17.85 9.31
N ASP A 38 -10.48 -18.04 8.10
CA ASP A 38 -9.90 -18.92 7.08
C ASP A 38 -8.85 -18.16 6.24
N VAL A 39 -7.92 -17.53 6.96
CA VAL A 39 -6.81 -16.76 6.43
C VAL A 39 -5.53 -17.09 7.20
N ALA A 40 -4.41 -17.01 6.54
CA ALA A 40 -3.10 -17.07 7.18
C ALA A 40 -2.27 -15.87 6.73
N THR A 41 -1.64 -15.20 7.68
CA THR A 41 -0.72 -14.11 7.42
C THR A 41 0.69 -14.51 7.85
N VAL A 42 1.67 -14.20 7.02
CA VAL A 42 3.09 -14.38 7.32
C VAL A 42 3.84 -13.07 7.15
N ALA A 43 4.64 -12.71 8.13
CA ALA A 43 5.50 -11.55 8.13
C ALA A 43 6.85 -11.88 8.76
N VAL A 44 7.88 -11.11 8.42
CA VAL A 44 9.20 -11.17 9.04
C VAL A 44 9.60 -9.77 9.48
N GLN A 45 9.91 -9.62 10.76
CA GLN A 45 10.49 -8.38 11.29
C GLN A 45 11.94 -8.26 10.82
N TYR A 46 12.31 -7.09 10.28
CA TYR A 46 13.64 -6.84 9.74
C TYR A 46 14.47 -5.84 10.54
N SER A 47 13.82 -5.05 11.39
CA SER A 47 14.47 -4.00 12.18
C SER A 47 13.82 -3.88 13.56
N TYR A 48 14.47 -3.17 14.45
CA TYR A 48 13.93 -2.69 15.72
C TYR A 48 13.83 -1.15 15.75
N LEU A 49 14.27 -0.49 14.68
CA LEU A 49 14.23 0.95 14.57
C LEU A 49 12.82 1.44 14.19
N GLN A 50 12.46 2.60 14.69
CA GLN A 50 11.25 3.30 14.23
C GLN A 50 11.34 3.63 12.74
N SER A 51 10.19 3.70 12.06
CA SER A 51 10.13 3.85 10.60
C SER A 51 10.98 4.98 10.01
N PRO A 52 11.06 6.20 10.58
CA PRO A 52 11.94 7.24 10.05
C PRO A 52 13.43 6.87 10.11
N LEU A 53 13.85 6.20 11.17
CA LEU A 53 15.24 5.74 11.32
C LEU A 53 15.52 4.52 10.45
N ALA A 54 14.58 3.58 10.36
CA ALA A 54 14.69 2.43 9.47
C ALA A 54 14.77 2.86 8.00
N LEU A 55 14.03 3.90 7.61
CA LEU A 55 14.10 4.49 6.26
C LEU A 55 15.49 5.02 5.93
N ILE A 56 16.20 5.57 6.91
CA ILE A 56 17.52 6.20 6.70
C ILE A 56 18.65 5.15 6.77
N PHE A 57 18.56 4.21 7.72
CA PHE A 57 19.69 3.37 8.08
C PHE A 57 19.54 1.89 7.68
N GLU A 58 18.33 1.38 7.52
CA GLU A 58 18.06 -0.06 7.34
C GLU A 58 17.08 -0.37 6.19
N THR A 59 16.93 0.54 5.23
CA THR A 59 16.01 0.35 4.08
C THR A 59 16.32 -0.94 3.34
N ASP A 60 17.59 -1.19 3.02
CA ASP A 60 18.00 -2.36 2.24
C ASP A 60 17.67 -3.67 2.96
N ALA A 61 17.84 -3.73 4.27
CA ALA A 61 17.51 -4.92 5.07
C ALA A 61 16.02 -5.28 4.98
N GLY A 62 15.13 -4.27 5.02
CA GLY A 62 13.69 -4.45 4.85
C GLY A 62 13.32 -4.97 3.46
N LEU A 63 13.93 -4.39 2.42
CA LEU A 63 13.71 -4.79 1.03
C LEU A 63 14.18 -6.22 0.77
N GLU A 64 15.38 -6.58 1.23
CA GLU A 64 15.95 -7.91 1.03
C GLU A 64 15.17 -9.00 1.78
N GLN A 65 14.82 -8.78 3.05
CA GLN A 65 14.09 -9.77 3.83
C GLN A 65 12.67 -9.99 3.31
N THR A 66 11.97 -8.91 2.95
CA THR A 66 10.63 -9.02 2.35
C THR A 66 10.70 -9.77 1.01
N THR A 67 11.71 -9.48 0.20
CA THR A 67 11.93 -10.18 -1.07
C THR A 67 12.19 -11.67 -0.86
N ALA A 68 13.05 -12.01 0.10
CA ALA A 68 13.35 -13.41 0.42
C ALA A 68 12.11 -14.16 0.93
N LEU A 69 11.34 -13.55 1.85
CA LEU A 69 10.10 -14.13 2.34
C LEU A 69 9.08 -14.34 1.21
N THR A 70 8.83 -13.29 0.43
CA THR A 70 7.87 -13.34 -0.68
C THR A 70 8.24 -14.43 -1.68
N ARG A 71 9.51 -14.53 -2.05
CA ARG A 71 10.00 -15.56 -2.96
C ARG A 71 9.80 -16.96 -2.40
N LEU A 72 10.18 -17.21 -1.15
CA LEU A 72 10.02 -18.54 -0.52
C LEU A 72 8.56 -18.97 -0.45
N VAL A 73 7.66 -18.05 -0.09
CA VAL A 73 6.22 -18.34 -0.04
C VAL A 73 5.67 -18.57 -1.44
N TYR A 74 6.01 -17.73 -2.39
CA TYR A 74 5.56 -17.82 -3.77
C TYR A 74 6.04 -19.10 -4.47
N ASP A 75 7.30 -19.48 -4.31
CA ASP A 75 7.87 -20.69 -4.90
C ASP A 75 7.17 -21.96 -4.33
N HIS A 76 6.92 -22.00 -3.03
CA HIS A 76 6.16 -23.08 -2.43
C HIS A 76 4.70 -23.08 -2.90
N TRP A 77 4.03 -21.92 -2.92
CA TRP A 77 2.66 -21.77 -3.38
C TRP A 77 2.50 -22.27 -4.84
N ARG A 78 3.44 -21.95 -5.71
CA ARG A 78 3.46 -22.45 -7.10
C ARG A 78 3.62 -23.96 -7.20
N SER A 79 4.30 -24.59 -6.26
CA SER A 79 4.50 -26.06 -6.26
C SER A 79 3.23 -26.83 -5.87
N LEU A 80 2.22 -26.15 -5.32
CA LEU A 80 0.95 -26.78 -4.96
C LEU A 80 0.08 -27.04 -6.20
N PRO A 81 -0.79 -28.07 -6.19
CA PRO A 81 -1.82 -28.25 -7.21
C PRO A 81 -2.72 -27.01 -7.31
N LEU A 82 -3.13 -26.63 -8.51
CA LEU A 82 -3.91 -25.41 -8.75
C LEU A 82 -5.22 -25.36 -7.96
N ASP A 83 -5.89 -26.49 -7.83
CA ASP A 83 -7.15 -26.65 -7.09
C ASP A 83 -7.00 -26.60 -5.55
N ARG A 84 -5.77 -26.63 -5.07
CA ARG A 84 -5.44 -26.59 -3.62
C ARG A 84 -4.69 -25.33 -3.21
N ARG A 85 -4.45 -24.42 -4.12
CA ARG A 85 -3.73 -23.17 -3.84
C ARG A 85 -4.64 -22.18 -3.11
N PRO A 86 -4.21 -21.64 -1.95
CA PRO A 86 -4.88 -20.47 -1.38
C PRO A 86 -4.78 -19.29 -2.34
N ARG A 87 -5.70 -18.35 -2.24
CA ARG A 87 -5.52 -17.05 -2.90
C ARG A 87 -4.39 -16.31 -2.21
N LEU A 88 -3.36 -15.98 -2.97
CA LEU A 88 -2.15 -15.32 -2.45
C LEU A 88 -2.22 -13.82 -2.65
N TYR A 89 -2.09 -13.08 -1.55
CA TYR A 89 -2.06 -11.62 -1.55
C TYR A 89 -0.78 -11.08 -0.94
N LEU A 90 -0.37 -9.90 -1.42
CA LEU A 90 0.71 -9.11 -0.82
C LEU A 90 0.10 -7.92 -0.10
N HIS A 91 0.62 -7.60 1.09
CA HIS A 91 0.11 -6.48 1.88
C HIS A 91 1.23 -5.77 2.62
N GLY A 92 1.04 -4.48 2.82
CA GLY A 92 1.91 -3.66 3.67
C GLY A 92 1.41 -2.24 3.79
N ILE A 93 1.80 -1.60 4.88
CA ILE A 93 1.56 -0.18 5.15
C ILE A 93 2.91 0.55 5.25
N SER A 94 2.96 1.79 4.79
CA SER A 94 4.16 2.63 4.93
C SER A 94 5.40 1.96 4.32
N LEU A 95 6.49 1.85 5.08
CA LEU A 95 7.70 1.12 4.67
C LEU A 95 7.41 -0.33 4.29
N GLY A 96 6.41 -0.96 4.93
CA GLY A 96 5.96 -2.29 4.55
C GLY A 96 5.33 -2.30 3.15
N ALA A 97 4.57 -1.28 2.77
CA ALA A 97 4.06 -1.13 1.41
C ALA A 97 5.21 -1.02 0.40
N TRP A 98 6.20 -0.20 0.70
CA TRP A 98 7.40 -0.06 -0.15
C TRP A 98 8.15 -1.38 -0.30
N SER A 99 8.46 -2.07 0.81
CA SER A 99 9.16 -3.35 0.79
C SER A 99 8.38 -4.43 0.04
N SER A 100 7.06 -4.47 0.23
CA SER A 100 6.17 -5.39 -0.47
C SER A 100 6.12 -5.12 -1.98
N MET A 101 6.04 -3.86 -2.39
CA MET A 101 6.12 -3.46 -3.80
C MET A 101 7.46 -3.80 -4.43
N TYR A 102 8.56 -3.63 -3.69
CA TYR A 102 9.90 -3.99 -4.15
C TYR A 102 10.05 -5.49 -4.37
N ALA A 103 9.45 -6.30 -3.48
CA ALA A 103 9.43 -7.76 -3.59
C ALA A 103 8.50 -8.26 -4.72
N PHE A 104 7.53 -7.46 -5.15
CA PHE A 104 6.63 -7.78 -6.24
C PHE A 104 7.37 -7.71 -7.58
N ASN A 105 7.56 -8.87 -8.21
CA ASN A 105 8.20 -8.97 -9.51
C ASN A 105 7.19 -9.42 -10.58
N PRO A 106 6.62 -8.49 -11.35
CA PRO A 106 5.60 -8.82 -12.34
C PRO A 106 6.11 -9.80 -13.42
N PHE A 107 7.38 -9.75 -13.78
CA PHE A 107 7.95 -10.67 -14.78
C PHE A 107 8.03 -12.11 -14.28
N GLN A 108 8.32 -12.32 -12.99
CA GLN A 108 8.33 -13.66 -12.40
C GLN A 108 6.90 -14.20 -12.16
N MET A 109 5.96 -13.29 -11.92
CA MET A 109 4.56 -13.61 -11.59
C MET A 109 3.63 -13.59 -12.80
N MET A 110 4.14 -13.33 -14.01
CA MET A 110 3.31 -13.14 -15.21
C MET A 110 2.50 -14.39 -15.57
N ASN A 111 3.09 -15.58 -15.47
CA ASN A 111 2.43 -16.84 -15.84
C ASN A 111 1.47 -17.34 -14.75
N GLU A 112 1.81 -17.08 -13.49
CA GLU A 112 1.04 -17.51 -12.32
C GLU A 112 0.94 -16.32 -11.33
N PRO A 113 0.11 -15.33 -11.67
CA PRO A 113 0.01 -14.12 -10.84
C PRO A 113 -0.54 -14.43 -9.45
N VAL A 114 -0.07 -13.68 -8.45
CA VAL A 114 -0.74 -13.58 -7.17
C VAL A 114 -2.16 -13.04 -7.38
N SER A 115 -3.08 -13.30 -6.46
CA SER A 115 -4.46 -12.83 -6.58
C SER A 115 -4.57 -11.31 -6.51
N GLY A 116 -3.65 -10.67 -5.77
CA GLY A 116 -3.58 -9.22 -5.71
C GLY A 116 -2.58 -8.69 -4.71
N ALA A 117 -2.59 -7.38 -4.58
CA ALA A 117 -1.82 -6.65 -3.58
C ALA A 117 -2.65 -5.50 -3.01
N PHE A 118 -2.50 -5.24 -1.73
CA PHE A 118 -3.11 -4.13 -1.05
C PHE A 118 -2.03 -3.33 -0.31
N TRP A 119 -1.73 -2.15 -0.81
CA TRP A 119 -0.68 -1.27 -0.27
C TRP A 119 -1.27 0.02 0.26
N VAL A 120 -0.93 0.34 1.49
CA VAL A 120 -1.49 1.44 2.26
C VAL A 120 -0.42 2.47 2.57
N GLY A 121 -0.70 3.73 2.29
CA GLY A 121 0.23 4.84 2.56
C GLY A 121 1.64 4.63 1.98
N PRO A 122 1.79 4.28 0.69
CA PRO A 122 3.11 4.02 0.13
C PRO A 122 3.99 5.26 0.19
N PRO A 123 5.21 5.20 0.77
CA PRO A 123 6.09 6.35 0.82
C PRO A 123 6.46 6.86 -0.58
N PHE A 124 6.63 8.16 -0.71
CA PHE A 124 6.95 8.87 -1.97
C PHE A 124 8.12 8.27 -2.79
N PRO A 125 9.15 7.56 -2.22
CA PRO A 125 10.21 6.96 -3.02
C PRO A 125 9.81 5.65 -3.69
N SER A 126 8.64 5.07 -3.36
CA SER A 126 8.19 3.77 -3.88
C SER A 126 8.13 3.74 -5.40
N THR A 127 8.98 2.96 -6.04
CA THR A 127 9.16 2.98 -7.50
C THR A 127 7.90 2.54 -8.24
N LEU A 128 7.25 1.45 -7.82
CA LEU A 128 6.05 0.94 -8.47
C LEU A 128 4.89 1.93 -8.35
N TRP A 129 4.70 2.54 -7.17
CA TRP A 129 3.70 3.59 -6.97
C TRP A 129 3.95 4.79 -7.91
N ARG A 130 5.20 5.25 -8.02
CA ARG A 130 5.57 6.34 -8.92
C ARG A 130 5.34 6.00 -10.39
N GLN A 131 5.66 4.78 -10.79
CA GLN A 131 5.40 4.31 -12.16
C GLN A 131 3.91 4.26 -12.46
N ALA A 132 3.09 3.73 -11.54
CA ALA A 132 1.65 3.71 -11.69
C ALA A 132 1.07 5.14 -11.78
N ASN A 133 1.50 6.05 -10.89
CA ASN A 133 1.08 7.46 -10.96
C ASN A 133 1.50 8.16 -12.27
N SER A 134 2.67 7.81 -12.81
CA SER A 134 3.14 8.38 -14.08
C SER A 134 2.38 7.85 -15.29
N ALA A 135 1.77 6.66 -15.17
CA ALA A 135 0.94 6.04 -16.20
C ALA A 135 -0.55 6.40 -16.09
N ARG A 136 -0.92 7.28 -15.16
CA ARG A 136 -2.30 7.71 -14.97
C ARG A 136 -2.88 8.41 -16.18
N ASP A 137 -4.20 8.34 -16.34
CA ASP A 137 -4.91 9.25 -17.22
C ASP A 137 -4.64 10.70 -16.79
N PRO A 138 -4.14 11.56 -17.70
CA PRO A 138 -3.90 12.97 -17.38
C PRO A 138 -5.13 13.74 -16.88
N ALA A 139 -6.34 13.28 -17.18
CA ALA A 139 -7.57 13.88 -16.70
C ALA A 139 -7.92 13.45 -15.27
N SER A 140 -7.30 12.38 -14.74
CA SER A 140 -7.53 11.92 -13.38
C SER A 140 -6.71 12.70 -12.37
N PRO A 141 -7.22 12.92 -11.13
CA PRO A 141 -6.46 13.59 -10.08
C PRO A 141 -5.20 12.81 -9.69
N LEU A 142 -4.11 13.51 -9.41
CA LEU A 142 -2.86 12.88 -8.96
C LEU A 142 -3.01 12.18 -7.61
N ILE A 143 -3.93 12.67 -6.78
CA ILE A 143 -4.23 12.09 -5.46
C ILE A 143 -5.00 10.76 -5.59
N LEU A 144 -5.82 10.63 -6.62
CA LEU A 144 -6.62 9.44 -6.93
C LEU A 144 -6.48 9.11 -8.41
N PRO A 145 -5.32 8.65 -8.86
CA PRO A 145 -5.06 8.37 -10.26
C PRO A 145 -6.00 7.29 -10.82
N GLU A 146 -6.28 7.38 -12.10
CA GLU A 146 -6.92 6.35 -12.88
C GLU A 146 -5.90 5.76 -13.85
N VAL A 147 -5.66 4.45 -13.77
CA VAL A 147 -4.65 3.76 -14.57
C VAL A 147 -5.33 2.64 -15.33
N ASP A 148 -5.27 2.69 -16.65
CA ASP A 148 -5.83 1.67 -17.54
C ASP A 148 -7.28 1.29 -17.17
N ASP A 149 -8.13 2.31 -17.04
CA ASP A 149 -9.54 2.20 -16.63
C ASP A 149 -9.78 1.38 -15.33
N GLY A 150 -8.76 1.20 -14.51
CA GLY A 150 -8.84 0.46 -13.24
C GLY A 150 -8.94 -1.05 -13.38
N GLU A 151 -8.52 -1.63 -14.49
CA GLU A 151 -8.55 -3.09 -14.68
C GLU A 151 -7.61 -3.83 -13.73
N VAL A 152 -6.39 -3.29 -13.53
CA VAL A 152 -5.36 -3.91 -12.68
C VAL A 152 -5.08 -3.08 -11.43
N ILE A 153 -5.00 -1.76 -11.56
CA ILE A 153 -4.59 -0.86 -10.47
C ILE A 153 -5.73 0.10 -10.16
N ARG A 154 -6.11 0.17 -8.88
CA ARG A 154 -7.09 1.15 -8.38
C ARG A 154 -6.56 1.87 -7.16
N TYR A 155 -7.05 3.07 -6.98
CA TYR A 155 -6.74 3.92 -5.84
C TYR A 155 -8.01 4.25 -5.07
N ALA A 156 -7.87 4.30 -3.75
CA ALA A 156 -8.95 4.67 -2.84
C ALA A 156 -8.44 5.66 -1.79
N SER A 157 -9.36 6.37 -1.19
CA SER A 157 -9.14 7.20 -0.01
C SER A 157 -10.37 7.11 0.90
N GLN A 158 -10.32 7.74 2.07
CA GLN A 158 -11.45 7.86 2.99
C GLN A 158 -12.69 8.52 2.35
N PHE A 159 -12.53 9.27 1.25
CA PHE A 159 -13.62 9.97 0.55
C PHE A 159 -13.99 9.34 -0.79
N ALA A 160 -13.25 8.37 -1.27
CA ALA A 160 -13.47 7.79 -2.59
C ALA A 160 -13.20 6.29 -2.60
N PRO A 161 -14.22 5.48 -2.98
CA PRO A 161 -14.06 4.04 -3.12
C PRO A 161 -13.20 3.71 -4.35
N PRO A 162 -12.65 2.48 -4.42
CA PRO A 162 -11.80 2.06 -5.54
C PRO A 162 -12.56 1.82 -6.84
N ASP A 163 -13.86 1.58 -6.76
CA ASP A 163 -14.71 1.27 -7.92
C ASP A 163 -15.36 2.53 -8.49
N ARG A 164 -14.55 3.37 -9.15
CA ARG A 164 -15.02 4.59 -9.80
C ARG A 164 -15.29 4.40 -11.30
N SER A 165 -14.60 3.46 -11.92
CA SER A 165 -14.73 3.19 -13.36
C SER A 165 -15.95 2.32 -13.71
N GLY A 166 -16.51 1.58 -12.74
CA GLY A 166 -17.55 0.59 -12.98
C GLY A 166 -17.08 -0.62 -13.81
N ARG A 167 -15.79 -0.72 -14.10
CA ARG A 167 -15.23 -1.84 -14.85
C ARG A 167 -14.92 -3.03 -13.94
N PRO A 168 -15.06 -4.28 -14.43
CA PRO A 168 -14.65 -5.43 -13.65
C PRO A 168 -13.14 -5.45 -13.44
N TRP A 169 -12.70 -6.03 -12.33
CA TRP A 169 -11.29 -6.30 -12.10
C TRP A 169 -10.73 -7.35 -13.06
N GLY A 170 -9.48 -7.18 -13.45
CA GLY A 170 -8.70 -8.22 -14.10
C GLY A 170 -8.31 -9.36 -13.14
N ARG A 171 -7.45 -10.25 -13.62
CA ARG A 171 -6.97 -11.40 -12.83
C ARG A 171 -6.05 -10.99 -11.67
N LEU A 172 -5.26 -9.96 -11.85
CA LEU A 172 -4.41 -9.34 -10.83
C LEU A 172 -5.09 -8.06 -10.34
N ARG A 173 -5.16 -7.88 -9.03
CA ARG A 173 -5.81 -6.74 -8.39
C ARG A 173 -4.84 -6.03 -7.48
N ILE A 174 -4.48 -4.82 -7.85
CA ILE A 174 -3.61 -3.96 -7.04
C ILE A 174 -4.44 -2.78 -6.54
N LEU A 175 -4.53 -2.64 -5.24
CA LEU A 175 -5.24 -1.57 -4.58
C LEU A 175 -4.27 -0.72 -3.77
N PHE A 176 -4.28 0.58 -4.02
CA PHE A 176 -3.63 1.58 -3.18
C PHE A 176 -4.67 2.32 -2.34
N LEU A 177 -4.45 2.37 -1.04
CA LEU A 177 -5.18 3.25 -0.12
C LEU A 177 -4.25 4.39 0.29
N GLN A 178 -4.68 5.63 0.07
CA GLN A 178 -3.86 6.81 0.38
C GLN A 178 -4.72 8.02 0.71
N HIS A 179 -4.31 8.81 1.70
CA HIS A 179 -4.94 10.07 2.06
C HIS A 179 -4.18 11.23 1.41
N ALA A 180 -4.90 12.24 0.94
CA ALA A 180 -4.26 13.44 0.39
C ALA A 180 -3.48 14.24 1.44
N SER A 181 -3.90 14.16 2.69
CA SER A 181 -3.21 14.75 3.84
C SER A 181 -1.99 13.95 4.32
N ASP A 182 -1.70 12.79 3.69
CA ASP A 182 -0.53 11.97 4.07
C ASP A 182 0.76 12.51 3.46
N ALA A 183 1.51 13.26 4.24
CA ALA A 183 2.77 13.83 3.81
C ALA A 183 3.85 12.76 3.51
N ILE A 184 3.74 11.54 4.02
CA ILE A 184 4.68 10.45 3.69
C ILE A 184 4.49 10.02 2.24
N VAL A 185 3.26 10.00 1.74
CA VAL A 185 2.93 9.64 0.36
C VAL A 185 3.26 10.78 -0.60
N PHE A 186 2.84 12.00 -0.26
CA PHE A 186 2.89 13.15 -1.17
C PHE A 186 4.06 14.11 -0.93
N TYR A 187 5.03 13.72 -0.09
CA TYR A 187 6.26 14.49 0.06
C TYR A 187 7.01 14.61 -1.28
N SER A 188 7.50 15.80 -1.55
CA SER A 188 8.35 16.04 -2.71
C SER A 188 9.63 16.74 -2.29
N PRO A 189 10.80 16.13 -2.45
CA PRO A 189 12.08 16.78 -2.16
C PRO A 189 12.28 18.08 -2.95
N THR A 190 11.65 18.20 -4.10
CA THR A 190 11.75 19.38 -4.96
C THR A 190 10.87 20.55 -4.50
N SER A 191 9.99 20.35 -3.51
CA SER A 191 9.14 21.42 -2.95
C SER A 191 9.96 22.54 -2.29
N LEU A 192 11.26 22.34 -2.09
CA LEU A 192 12.19 23.39 -1.67
C LEU A 192 12.20 24.58 -2.65
N TRP A 193 12.02 24.35 -3.95
CA TRP A 193 12.08 25.36 -5.00
C TRP A 193 10.99 25.23 -6.07
N ARG A 194 10.32 24.07 -6.18
CA ARG A 194 9.32 23.78 -7.20
C ARG A 194 8.01 23.36 -6.55
N ARG A 195 6.91 23.94 -7.00
CA ARG A 195 5.57 23.57 -6.57
C ARG A 195 5.31 22.08 -6.86
N PRO A 196 4.91 21.26 -5.88
CA PRO A 196 4.48 19.88 -6.11
C PRO A 196 3.32 19.80 -7.10
N GLU A 197 3.29 18.76 -7.93
CA GLU A 197 2.27 18.64 -8.98
C GLU A 197 0.85 18.56 -8.40
N TRP A 198 0.65 17.83 -7.29
CA TRP A 198 -0.64 17.71 -6.62
C TRP A 198 -1.21 19.06 -6.10
N MET A 199 -0.37 20.07 -5.89
CA MET A 199 -0.82 21.42 -5.52
C MET A 199 -1.30 22.24 -6.73
N ASN A 200 -1.20 21.73 -7.95
CA ASN A 200 -1.73 22.40 -9.15
C ASN A 200 -3.20 21.97 -9.41
N GLU A 201 -3.69 20.98 -8.70
CA GLU A 201 -5.05 20.48 -8.75
C GLU A 201 -5.88 21.05 -7.58
N PRO A 202 -7.21 20.97 -7.61
CA PRO A 202 -8.04 21.28 -6.46
C PRO A 202 -7.61 20.44 -5.25
N LEU A 203 -7.42 21.10 -4.10
CA LEU A 203 -7.04 20.42 -2.89
C LEU A 203 -8.16 19.47 -2.43
N ALA A 204 -7.77 18.29 -1.95
CA ALA A 204 -8.72 17.34 -1.39
C ALA A 204 -9.32 17.84 -0.06
N PRO A 205 -10.48 17.29 0.37
CA PRO A 205 -11.18 17.76 1.57
C PRO A 205 -10.37 17.64 2.88
N ASP A 206 -9.40 16.72 2.93
CA ASP A 206 -8.51 16.49 4.07
C ASP A 206 -7.24 17.36 4.05
N VAL A 207 -7.08 18.20 3.03
CA VAL A 207 -5.96 19.15 2.93
C VAL A 207 -6.45 20.56 3.25
N SER A 208 -5.72 21.28 4.09
CA SER A 208 -6.11 22.64 4.45
C SER A 208 -6.25 23.55 3.20
N PRO A 209 -7.39 24.23 3.03
CA PRO A 209 -7.58 25.15 1.91
C PRO A 209 -6.65 26.39 1.98
N ALA A 210 -6.04 26.64 3.14
CA ALA A 210 -5.06 27.70 3.33
C ALA A 210 -3.65 27.28 2.87
N LEU A 211 -3.45 26.02 2.49
CA LEU A 211 -2.14 25.54 2.03
C LEU A 211 -1.78 26.18 0.69
N GLY A 212 -0.75 27.02 0.71
CA GLY A 212 -0.20 27.67 -0.47
C GLY A 212 1.26 27.30 -0.68
N PHE A 213 1.71 27.31 -1.94
CA PHE A 213 3.12 27.04 -2.20
C PHE A 213 3.97 28.29 -1.95
N THR A 214 4.93 28.15 -1.04
CA THR A 214 6.03 29.10 -0.81
C THR A 214 7.34 28.29 -0.75
N PRO A 215 8.30 28.53 -1.66
CA PRO A 215 9.60 27.86 -1.61
C PRO A 215 10.20 27.84 -0.20
N ILE A 216 10.89 26.77 0.17
CA ILE A 216 11.46 26.52 1.50
C ILE A 216 10.37 26.34 2.59
N VAL A 217 9.40 27.26 2.71
CA VAL A 217 8.35 27.16 3.74
C VAL A 217 7.50 25.90 3.54
N THR A 218 7.03 25.66 2.32
CA THR A 218 6.26 24.43 2.01
C THR A 218 7.06 23.17 2.27
N GLN A 219 8.36 23.19 1.95
CA GLN A 219 9.25 22.05 2.27
C GLN A 219 9.32 21.79 3.77
N LEU A 220 9.46 22.82 4.58
CA LEU A 220 9.51 22.70 6.03
C LEU A 220 8.16 22.24 6.61
N GLN A 221 7.04 22.76 6.08
CA GLN A 221 5.70 22.30 6.46
C GLN A 221 5.53 20.80 6.17
N LEU A 222 5.80 20.35 4.94
CA LEU A 222 5.70 18.93 4.58
C LEU A 222 6.63 18.04 5.42
N ALA A 223 7.82 18.52 5.76
CA ALA A 223 8.75 17.79 6.62
C ALA A 223 8.20 17.64 8.05
N VAL A 224 7.60 18.70 8.60
CA VAL A 224 6.96 18.67 9.92
C VAL A 224 5.72 17.77 9.88
N ASP A 225 4.88 17.90 8.86
CA ASP A 225 3.69 17.07 8.68
C ASP A 225 4.06 15.59 8.57
N MET A 226 5.15 15.26 7.89
CA MET A 226 5.66 13.90 7.81
C MET A 226 6.10 13.35 9.18
N LEU A 227 6.72 14.19 10.03
CA LEU A 227 7.14 13.79 11.38
C LEU A 227 5.96 13.53 12.31
N ILE A 228 4.86 14.27 12.14
CA ILE A 228 3.66 14.17 12.99
C ILE A 228 2.53 13.38 12.34
N SER A 229 2.73 12.83 11.14
CA SER A 229 1.71 12.16 10.33
C SER A 229 1.02 10.98 11.03
N THR A 230 1.69 10.36 12.01
CA THR A 230 1.15 9.28 12.86
C THR A 230 0.48 9.79 14.14
N SER A 231 0.31 11.09 14.31
CA SER A 231 -0.36 11.73 15.45
C SER A 231 -1.68 12.39 15.07
N THR A 232 -2.17 12.12 13.86
CA THR A 232 -3.46 12.61 13.36
C THR A 232 -4.62 11.74 13.86
N PRO A 233 -5.87 12.23 13.82
CA PRO A 233 -7.04 11.37 14.00
C PRO A 233 -7.10 10.26 12.95
N PRO A 234 -7.77 9.11 13.25
CA PRO A 234 -8.04 8.07 12.25
C PRO A 234 -8.71 8.64 11.00
N GLY A 235 -8.33 8.13 9.81
CA GLY A 235 -8.81 8.63 8.52
C GLY A 235 -8.10 9.89 8.03
N PHE A 236 -7.03 10.36 8.69
CA PHE A 236 -6.25 11.53 8.27
C PHE A 236 -4.74 11.27 8.39
N GLY A 237 -3.97 11.96 7.56
CA GLY A 237 -2.52 11.80 7.53
C GLY A 237 -2.15 10.34 7.27
N HIS A 238 -1.26 9.80 8.09
CA HIS A 238 -0.78 8.41 7.97
C HIS A 238 -1.46 7.43 8.94
N ILE A 239 -2.64 7.78 9.45
CA ILE A 239 -3.49 6.92 10.29
C ILE A 239 -4.71 6.49 9.50
N TYR A 240 -4.70 5.24 9.08
CA TYR A 240 -5.77 4.61 8.29
C TYR A 240 -6.79 3.96 9.23
N ASP A 241 -8.08 4.13 8.94
CA ASP A 241 -9.16 3.66 9.80
C ASP A 241 -9.60 2.22 9.45
N ALA A 242 -10.09 1.50 10.47
CA ALA A 242 -10.64 0.16 10.27
C ALA A 242 -11.82 0.14 9.28
N GLU A 243 -12.65 1.20 9.25
CA GLU A 243 -13.75 1.33 8.32
C GLU A 243 -13.29 1.38 6.86
N GLU A 244 -12.14 2.01 6.59
CA GLU A 244 -11.56 2.07 5.25
C GLU A 244 -11.13 0.67 4.80
N TYR A 245 -10.47 -0.10 5.65
CA TYR A 245 -10.08 -1.48 5.36
C TYR A 245 -11.29 -2.38 5.10
N ILE A 246 -12.31 -2.31 5.96
CA ILE A 246 -13.53 -3.09 5.81
C ILE A 246 -14.24 -2.73 4.51
N CYS A 247 -14.41 -1.45 4.22
CA CYS A 247 -15.07 -0.97 3.01
C CYS A 247 -14.34 -1.49 1.76
N LEU A 248 -13.00 -1.37 1.74
CA LEU A 248 -12.19 -1.76 0.59
C LEU A 248 -12.15 -3.27 0.38
N LEU A 249 -12.01 -4.05 1.45
CA LEU A 249 -12.01 -5.50 1.38
C LEU A 249 -13.38 -6.05 0.97
N TYR A 250 -14.48 -5.38 1.40
CA TYR A 250 -15.84 -5.76 1.04
C TYR A 250 -16.20 -5.38 -0.41
N THR A 251 -15.80 -4.19 -0.86
CA THR A 251 -16.13 -3.65 -2.20
C THR A 251 -15.17 -4.11 -3.29
N SER A 252 -14.04 -4.71 -2.92
CA SER A 252 -13.14 -5.38 -3.86
C SER A 252 -13.39 -6.90 -3.82
N PRO A 253 -14.57 -7.37 -4.25
CA PRO A 253 -14.96 -8.75 -4.05
C PRO A 253 -13.94 -9.68 -4.66
N SER A 254 -13.48 -10.57 -3.86
CA SER A 254 -12.79 -11.77 -4.32
C SER A 254 -13.66 -12.48 -5.35
N PRO A 255 -13.11 -12.88 -6.50
CA PRO A 255 -13.83 -13.79 -7.37
C PRO A 255 -14.13 -15.10 -6.67
#